data_e6b23d54c48dd734d7bbeb105a6662a8
#
_entry.id   e6b23d54c48dd734d7bbeb105a6662a8
#
_cell.length_a   1.000
_cell.length_b   1.000
_cell.length_c   1.000
_cell.angle_alpha   90.00
_cell.angle_beta   90.00
_cell.angle_gamma   90.00
#
_symmetry.space_group_name_H-M   'P 1'
#
loop_
_entity.id
_entity.type
_entity.pdbx_description
1 polymer ?
#
loop_
_entity_poly.entity_id
_entity_poly.type
_entity_poly.pdbx_seq_one_letter_code
_entity_poly.pdbx_strand_id
1 'polypeptide(L)'
;MRSAVFLLLVLSIPAQEVSQSGLTLKAERPLVAQAERAKHGMVASTHELASQVGIDIMKRGGNAVDAAVAVGFALAVVHPEAGNIAGGGYMLIRMADGRATAIDYKEMAPAAANPNMYKSADEQRFGYKASAVPGTVAGLALAHKKFGKLTWAHVIEPARLLAKNGFPASQRMEIILALQVPIMKQFPETAKVFLHGAE
;
A
#
# COMPACT_ATOMS: atom_id res chain seq x y z
N MET A 1 20.52 27.20 50.07
CA MET A 1 19.79 27.07 48.79
C MET A 1 20.71 27.47 47.66
N ARG A 2 21.26 26.52 46.91
CA ARG A 2 22.14 26.77 45.76
C ARG A 2 21.39 26.38 44.51
N SER A 3 21.00 27.39 43.71
CA SER A 3 20.39 27.19 42.39
C SER A 3 21.46 26.75 41.39
N ALA A 4 21.33 25.57 40.81
CA ALA A 4 22.14 25.11 39.73
C ALA A 4 21.49 25.57 38.41
N VAL A 5 22.19 26.43 37.67
CA VAL A 5 21.84 26.85 36.31
C VAL A 5 22.39 25.79 35.38
N PHE A 6 21.50 25.02 34.68
CA PHE A 6 21.90 24.12 33.63
C PHE A 6 22.04 24.92 32.33
N LEU A 7 23.26 25.06 31.84
CA LEU A 7 23.58 25.65 30.55
C LEU A 7 23.45 24.56 29.49
N LEU A 8 22.41 24.61 28.67
CA LEU A 8 22.27 23.74 27.50
C LEU A 8 23.19 24.22 26.39
N LEU A 9 24.29 23.52 26.18
CA LEU A 9 25.15 23.71 25.02
C LEU A 9 24.46 23.07 23.79
N VAL A 10 23.89 23.88 22.91
CA VAL A 10 23.45 23.44 21.58
C VAL A 10 24.69 23.37 20.68
N LEU A 11 25.21 22.17 20.48
CA LEU A 11 26.23 21.90 19.47
C LEU A 11 25.56 21.97 18.08
N SER A 12 25.77 23.07 17.38
CA SER A 12 25.46 23.17 15.94
C SER A 12 26.44 22.30 15.16
N ILE A 13 25.98 21.13 14.71
CA ILE A 13 26.71 20.32 13.72
C ILE A 13 26.54 21.01 12.37
N PRO A 14 27.63 21.42 11.69
CA PRO A 14 27.50 21.94 10.33
C PRO A 14 26.99 20.84 9.41
N ALA A 15 25.90 21.12 8.70
CA ALA A 15 25.42 20.26 7.63
C ALA A 15 26.52 20.16 6.57
N GLN A 16 27.15 19.00 6.45
CA GLN A 16 28.03 18.70 5.32
C GLN A 16 27.15 18.65 4.07
N GLU A 17 27.39 19.57 3.16
CA GLU A 17 26.84 19.47 1.80
C GLU A 17 27.37 18.20 1.14
N VAL A 18 26.52 17.20 1.06
CA VAL A 18 26.76 16.05 0.18
C VAL A 18 26.49 16.55 -1.23
N SER A 19 27.57 16.87 -1.94
CA SER A 19 27.53 17.15 -3.37
C SER A 19 27.03 15.89 -4.09
N GLN A 20 25.73 15.83 -4.37
CA GLN A 20 25.15 14.84 -5.26
C GLN A 20 25.29 15.36 -6.69
N SER A 21 26.29 14.83 -7.39
CA SER A 21 26.46 14.98 -8.82
C SER A 21 25.19 14.48 -9.55
N GLY A 22 24.47 15.38 -10.17
CA GLY A 22 23.77 15.11 -11.42
C GLY A 22 22.29 14.74 -11.40
N LEU A 23 21.53 14.81 -10.29
CA LEU A 23 20.07 14.68 -10.35
C LEU A 23 19.41 15.97 -9.86
N THR A 24 19.20 16.89 -10.79
CA THR A 24 18.33 18.06 -10.54
C THR A 24 16.88 17.58 -10.64
N LEU A 25 16.30 17.16 -9.53
CA LEU A 25 14.84 16.99 -9.44
C LEU A 25 14.23 18.39 -9.53
N LYS A 26 13.75 18.75 -10.69
CA LYS A 26 12.94 19.95 -10.88
C LYS A 26 11.61 19.72 -10.16
N ALA A 27 11.51 20.22 -8.95
CA ALA A 27 10.23 20.24 -8.23
C ALA A 27 9.31 21.25 -8.91
N GLU A 28 8.49 20.80 -9.83
CA GLU A 28 7.55 21.65 -10.59
C GLU A 28 6.26 21.97 -9.80
N ARG A 29 6.15 21.58 -8.54
CA ARG A 29 5.00 21.93 -7.70
C ARG A 29 5.42 22.82 -6.54
N PRO A 30 4.69 23.92 -6.30
CA PRO A 30 4.94 24.74 -5.11
C PRO A 30 4.77 23.88 -3.86
N LEU A 31 5.70 24.00 -2.91
CA LEU A 31 5.71 23.27 -1.62
C LEU A 31 4.48 23.55 -0.73
N VAL A 32 3.64 24.48 -1.10
CA VAL A 32 2.36 24.74 -0.41
C VAL A 32 1.29 23.91 -1.10
N ALA A 33 1.01 22.73 -0.55
CA ALA A 33 -0.14 21.93 -0.98
C ALA A 33 -1.42 22.71 -0.70
N GLN A 34 -2.11 23.15 -1.75
CA GLN A 34 -3.47 23.68 -1.59
C GLN A 34 -4.40 22.51 -1.25
N ALA A 35 -5.30 22.76 -0.29
CA ALA A 35 -6.30 21.75 0.08
C ALA A 35 -7.25 21.52 -1.09
N GLU A 36 -7.29 20.30 -1.58
CA GLU A 36 -8.25 19.88 -2.59
C GLU A 36 -9.66 19.84 -1.99
N ARG A 37 -10.65 20.36 -2.73
CA ARG A 37 -12.03 20.39 -2.31
C ARG A 37 -12.92 19.73 -3.36
N ALA A 38 -13.79 18.83 -2.93
CA ALA A 38 -14.76 18.17 -3.79
C ALA A 38 -16.18 18.29 -3.24
N LYS A 39 -17.16 18.45 -4.15
CA LYS A 39 -18.58 18.61 -3.77
C LYS A 39 -19.27 17.28 -3.47
N HIS A 40 -18.87 16.19 -4.12
CA HIS A 40 -19.61 14.92 -4.12
C HIS A 40 -18.87 13.78 -3.46
N GLY A 41 -17.56 13.84 -3.37
CA GLY A 41 -16.72 12.81 -2.77
C GLY A 41 -15.26 12.96 -3.18
N MET A 42 -14.39 12.33 -2.44
CA MET A 42 -12.94 12.36 -2.67
C MET A 42 -12.36 10.98 -2.44
N VAL A 43 -11.33 10.64 -3.21
CA VAL A 43 -10.52 9.44 -3.04
C VAL A 43 -9.07 9.86 -2.96
N ALA A 44 -8.36 9.38 -1.95
CA ALA A 44 -6.91 9.54 -1.82
C ALA A 44 -6.27 8.17 -1.59
N SER A 45 -5.22 7.88 -2.33
CA SER A 45 -4.41 6.68 -2.15
C SER A 45 -2.96 6.96 -2.54
N THR A 46 -2.09 5.98 -2.36
CA THR A 46 -0.66 6.08 -2.69
C THR A 46 -0.37 6.00 -4.19
N HIS A 47 -1.39 5.72 -5.03
CA HIS A 47 -1.22 5.61 -6.48
C HIS A 47 -2.39 6.27 -7.24
N GLU A 48 -2.06 7.11 -8.21
CA GLU A 48 -3.04 7.88 -8.99
C GLU A 48 -4.09 6.97 -9.67
N LEU A 49 -3.66 5.91 -10.34
CA LEU A 49 -4.57 4.96 -11.00
C LEU A 49 -5.55 4.30 -10.02
N ALA A 50 -5.09 3.97 -8.81
CA ALA A 50 -5.97 3.42 -7.79
C ALA A 50 -6.98 4.45 -7.28
N SER A 51 -6.55 5.71 -7.08
CA SER A 51 -7.47 6.81 -6.72
C SER A 51 -8.50 7.05 -7.83
N GLN A 52 -8.08 7.01 -9.10
CA GLN A 52 -8.98 7.14 -10.25
C GLN A 52 -10.02 6.01 -10.29
N VAL A 53 -9.61 4.77 -10.03
CA VAL A 53 -10.54 3.62 -9.91
C VAL A 53 -11.63 3.92 -8.88
N GLY A 54 -11.27 4.41 -7.69
CA GLY A 54 -12.24 4.74 -6.65
C GLY A 54 -13.22 5.84 -7.08
N ILE A 55 -12.74 6.88 -7.76
CA ILE A 55 -13.56 7.96 -8.31
C ILE A 55 -14.54 7.39 -9.35
N ASP A 56 -14.07 6.53 -10.25
CA ASP A 56 -14.91 5.96 -11.32
C ASP A 56 -16.00 5.01 -10.77
N ILE A 57 -15.69 4.27 -9.72
CA ILE A 57 -16.67 3.45 -8.99
C ILE A 57 -17.77 4.35 -8.40
N MET A 58 -17.42 5.47 -7.77
CA MET A 58 -18.42 6.40 -7.24
C MET A 58 -19.26 7.04 -8.35
N LYS A 59 -18.65 7.44 -9.48
CA LYS A 59 -19.36 7.98 -10.65
C LYS A 59 -20.36 6.98 -11.27
N ARG A 60 -20.09 5.68 -11.17
CA ARG A 60 -20.98 4.60 -11.62
C ARG A 60 -22.10 4.27 -10.61
N GLY A 61 -22.24 5.07 -9.55
CA GLY A 61 -23.28 4.93 -8.54
C GLY A 61 -22.89 4.07 -7.33
N GLY A 62 -21.63 3.65 -7.22
CA GLY A 62 -21.07 3.04 -6.03
C GLY A 62 -20.98 4.03 -4.86
N ASN A 63 -20.91 3.51 -3.66
CA ASN A 63 -20.68 4.29 -2.46
C ASN A 63 -19.18 4.30 -2.07
N ALA A 64 -18.85 4.95 -0.95
CA ALA A 64 -17.47 5.05 -0.46
C ALA A 64 -16.86 3.67 -0.13
N VAL A 65 -17.66 2.69 0.29
CA VAL A 65 -17.19 1.33 0.59
C VAL A 65 -16.87 0.58 -0.71
N ASP A 66 -17.71 0.68 -1.74
CA ASP A 66 -17.41 0.14 -3.07
C ASP A 66 -16.10 0.72 -3.62
N ALA A 67 -15.93 2.05 -3.49
CA ALA A 67 -14.72 2.74 -3.90
C ALA A 67 -13.49 2.25 -3.13
N ALA A 68 -13.58 2.13 -1.79
CA ALA A 68 -12.47 1.68 -0.96
C ALA A 68 -12.05 0.23 -1.29
N VAL A 69 -13.01 -0.65 -1.53
CA VAL A 69 -12.75 -2.05 -1.94
C VAL A 69 -12.08 -2.08 -3.31
N ALA A 70 -12.58 -1.33 -4.30
CA ALA A 70 -11.98 -1.25 -5.62
C ALA A 70 -10.56 -0.68 -5.60
N VAL A 71 -10.31 0.36 -4.80
CA VAL A 71 -8.98 0.93 -4.57
C VAL A 71 -8.05 -0.10 -3.94
N GLY A 72 -8.51 -0.86 -2.95
CA GLY A 72 -7.72 -1.93 -2.33
C GLY A 72 -7.24 -2.97 -3.34
N PHE A 73 -8.12 -3.43 -4.23
CA PHE A 73 -7.74 -4.34 -5.32
C PHE A 73 -6.85 -3.68 -6.37
N ALA A 74 -7.11 -2.43 -6.73
CA ALA A 74 -6.27 -1.69 -7.68
C ALA A 74 -4.85 -1.49 -7.14
N LEU A 75 -4.69 -1.15 -5.85
CA LEU A 75 -3.39 -1.02 -5.20
C LEU A 75 -2.61 -2.34 -5.20
N ALA A 76 -3.27 -3.48 -5.07
CA ALA A 76 -2.60 -4.78 -5.19
C ALA A 76 -1.94 -5.00 -6.56
N VAL A 77 -2.40 -4.28 -7.58
CA VAL A 77 -1.84 -4.34 -8.95
C VAL A 77 -0.79 -3.25 -9.17
N VAL A 78 -1.14 -1.97 -8.88
CA VAL A 78 -0.31 -0.83 -9.26
C VAL A 78 0.68 -0.39 -8.20
N HIS A 79 0.62 -0.96 -7.01
CA HIS A 79 1.48 -0.63 -5.85
C HIS A 79 1.90 -1.91 -5.11
N PRO A 80 2.57 -2.86 -5.80
CA PRO A 80 2.81 -4.21 -5.29
C PRO A 80 3.72 -4.27 -4.06
N GLU A 81 4.48 -3.21 -3.76
CA GLU A 81 5.32 -3.16 -2.56
C GLU A 81 4.52 -3.08 -1.25
N ALA A 82 3.24 -2.65 -1.30
CA ALA A 82 2.40 -2.51 -0.12
C ALA A 82 0.94 -2.91 -0.35
N GLY A 83 0.40 -2.72 -1.58
CA GLY A 83 -0.91 -3.24 -1.97
C GLY A 83 -0.86 -4.76 -2.07
N ASN A 84 -1.91 -5.44 -1.60
CA ASN A 84 -1.88 -6.89 -1.55
C ASN A 84 -3.26 -7.54 -1.63
N ILE A 85 -3.29 -8.80 -2.07
CA ILE A 85 -4.41 -9.73 -1.92
C ILE A 85 -4.05 -10.91 -1.01
N ALA A 86 -2.79 -11.01 -0.60
CA ALA A 86 -2.24 -12.10 0.21
C ALA A 86 -1.72 -11.63 1.57
N GLY A 87 -2.11 -10.48 2.03
CA GLY A 87 -1.79 -9.92 3.34
C GLY A 87 -3.05 -9.66 4.16
N GLY A 88 -3.06 -8.57 4.89
CA GLY A 88 -4.17 -8.16 5.74
C GLY A 88 -4.27 -6.65 5.90
N GLY A 89 -5.16 -6.22 6.78
CA GLY A 89 -5.36 -4.81 7.06
C GLY A 89 -6.55 -4.54 7.96
N TYR A 90 -6.93 -3.26 8.00
CA TYR A 90 -8.06 -2.76 8.76
C TYR A 90 -8.88 -1.81 7.89
N MET A 91 -10.18 -1.80 8.07
CA MET A 91 -11.06 -0.83 7.44
C MET A 91 -11.94 -0.15 8.49
N LEU A 92 -11.88 1.17 8.55
CA LEU A 92 -12.80 1.99 9.34
C LEU A 92 -13.85 2.57 8.40
N ILE A 93 -15.11 2.33 8.72
CA ILE A 93 -16.27 2.79 7.95
C ILE A 93 -17.12 3.68 8.85
N ARG A 94 -17.38 4.91 8.39
CA ARG A 94 -18.35 5.80 9.01
C ARG A 94 -19.47 6.08 8.02
N MET A 95 -20.69 5.73 8.43
CA MET A 95 -21.90 5.94 7.64
C MET A 95 -22.42 7.37 7.81
N ALA A 96 -23.27 7.81 6.89
CA ALA A 96 -23.87 9.16 6.93
C ALA A 96 -24.77 9.39 8.18
N ASP A 97 -25.34 8.33 8.74
CA ASP A 97 -26.13 8.37 9.98
C ASP A 97 -25.26 8.42 11.25
N GLY A 98 -23.94 8.49 11.11
CA GLY A 98 -22.97 8.58 12.21
C GLY A 98 -22.51 7.24 12.76
N ARG A 99 -23.10 6.11 12.38
CA ARG A 99 -22.63 4.78 12.80
C ARG A 99 -21.22 4.54 12.28
N ALA A 100 -20.36 4.00 13.14
CA ALA A 100 -18.99 3.64 12.78
C ALA A 100 -18.79 2.14 13.01
N THR A 101 -17.99 1.52 12.13
CA THR A 101 -17.65 0.10 12.20
C THR A 101 -16.19 -0.07 11.82
N ALA A 102 -15.48 -0.91 12.57
CA ALA A 102 -14.16 -1.40 12.21
C ALA A 102 -14.28 -2.85 11.71
N ILE A 103 -13.58 -3.15 10.64
CA ILE A 103 -13.38 -4.52 10.14
C ILE A 103 -11.89 -4.80 10.26
N ASP A 104 -11.56 -5.77 11.11
CA ASP A 104 -10.22 -6.32 11.24
C ASP A 104 -10.10 -7.54 10.31
N TYR A 105 -9.20 -7.44 9.35
CA TYR A 105 -8.85 -8.52 8.43
C TYR A 105 -7.34 -8.71 8.37
N LYS A 106 -6.68 -8.44 9.51
CA LYS A 106 -5.25 -8.72 9.67
C LYS A 106 -4.97 -10.19 9.38
N GLU A 107 -3.84 -10.45 8.76
CA GLU A 107 -3.36 -11.80 8.54
C GLU A 107 -3.15 -12.53 9.87
N MET A 108 -3.35 -13.84 9.86
CA MET A 108 -3.20 -14.70 11.05
C MET A 108 -2.05 -15.69 10.87
N ALA A 109 -1.46 -16.12 11.99
CA ALA A 109 -0.50 -17.20 11.96
C ALA A 109 -1.17 -18.51 11.46
N PRO A 110 -0.46 -19.32 10.66
CA PRO A 110 -0.95 -20.65 10.29
C PRO A 110 -1.19 -21.53 11.52
N ALA A 111 -2.12 -22.49 11.44
CA ALA A 111 -2.42 -23.40 12.55
C ALA A 111 -1.21 -24.22 13.05
N ALA A 112 -0.23 -24.47 12.17
CA ALA A 112 1.03 -25.14 12.49
C ALA A 112 2.12 -24.24 13.09
N ALA A 113 1.84 -22.93 13.25
CA ALA A 113 2.81 -22.00 13.80
C ALA A 113 3.13 -22.34 15.27
N ASN A 114 4.42 -22.26 15.60
CA ASN A 114 4.91 -22.47 16.95
C ASN A 114 6.12 -21.56 17.21
N PRO A 115 6.48 -21.27 18.47
CA PRO A 115 7.56 -20.35 18.81
C PRO A 115 8.93 -20.70 18.23
N ASN A 116 9.18 -21.98 17.92
CA ASN A 116 10.46 -22.52 17.47
C ASN A 116 10.50 -22.82 15.95
N MET A 117 9.50 -22.36 15.18
CA MET A 117 9.39 -22.67 13.76
C MET A 117 10.49 -21.99 12.91
N TYR A 118 11.02 -20.86 13.37
CA TYR A 118 12.07 -20.12 12.69
C TYR A 118 13.44 -20.40 13.33
N LYS A 119 14.44 -20.68 12.49
CA LYS A 119 15.82 -20.91 12.91
C LYS A 119 16.71 -19.69 12.75
N SER A 120 16.27 -18.69 11.97
CA SER A 120 17.00 -17.46 11.73
C SER A 120 16.06 -16.29 11.49
N ALA A 121 16.58 -15.06 11.57
CA ALA A 121 15.85 -13.84 11.23
C ALA A 121 15.41 -13.81 9.75
N ASP A 122 16.18 -14.41 8.87
CA ASP A 122 15.86 -14.47 7.44
C ASP A 122 14.65 -15.39 7.18
N GLU A 123 14.53 -16.51 7.89
CA GLU A 123 13.35 -17.38 7.78
C GLU A 123 12.04 -16.67 8.24
N GLN A 124 12.15 -15.64 9.07
CA GLN A 124 10.99 -14.82 9.47
C GLN A 124 10.57 -13.79 8.40
N ARG A 125 11.46 -13.48 7.46
CA ARG A 125 11.26 -12.43 6.47
C ARG A 125 11.03 -12.97 5.08
N PHE A 126 11.61 -14.11 4.73
CA PHE A 126 11.63 -14.63 3.38
C PHE A 126 11.22 -16.10 3.32
N GLY A 127 10.61 -16.46 2.17
CA GLY A 127 10.23 -17.82 1.87
C GLY A 127 8.89 -18.25 2.48
N TYR A 128 8.54 -19.50 2.27
CA TYR A 128 7.20 -20.02 2.56
C TYR A 128 6.82 -20.03 4.05
N LYS A 129 7.82 -20.16 4.94
CA LYS A 129 7.57 -20.12 6.40
C LYS A 129 7.15 -18.72 6.89
N ALA A 130 7.59 -17.65 6.21
CA ALA A 130 7.27 -16.29 6.58
C ALA A 130 5.82 -15.90 6.20
N SER A 131 5.16 -16.71 5.37
CA SER A 131 3.82 -16.41 4.89
C SER A 131 2.78 -16.64 5.96
N ALA A 132 1.92 -15.66 6.20
CA ALA A 132 0.76 -15.76 7.06
C ALA A 132 -0.49 -16.20 6.27
N VAL A 133 -1.57 -16.55 6.97
CA VAL A 133 -2.89 -16.80 6.36
C VAL A 133 -3.51 -15.44 6.00
N PRO A 134 -3.79 -15.16 4.72
CA PRO A 134 -4.22 -13.84 4.28
C PRO A 134 -5.66 -13.52 4.67
N GLY A 135 -5.91 -12.26 5.02
CA GLY A 135 -7.22 -11.75 5.37
C GLY A 135 -7.81 -10.72 4.39
N THR A 136 -6.97 -10.11 3.52
CA THR A 136 -7.37 -8.98 2.68
C THR A 136 -8.63 -9.24 1.87
N VAL A 137 -8.66 -10.32 1.09
CA VAL A 137 -9.82 -10.62 0.22
C VAL A 137 -11.08 -10.87 1.04
N ALA A 138 -10.95 -11.64 2.14
CA ALA A 138 -12.08 -11.92 3.04
C ALA A 138 -12.62 -10.64 3.69
N GLY A 139 -11.74 -9.74 4.15
CA GLY A 139 -12.11 -8.47 4.77
C GLY A 139 -12.78 -7.51 3.80
N LEU A 140 -12.21 -7.34 2.60
CA LEU A 140 -12.81 -6.51 1.56
C LEU A 140 -14.16 -7.06 1.10
N ALA A 141 -14.30 -8.39 0.96
CA ALA A 141 -15.56 -9.03 0.65
C ALA A 141 -16.61 -8.83 1.76
N LEU A 142 -16.20 -8.93 3.02
CA LEU A 142 -17.09 -8.67 4.16
C LEU A 142 -17.57 -7.22 4.19
N ALA A 143 -16.67 -6.25 3.97
CA ALA A 143 -17.00 -4.83 3.88
C ALA A 143 -18.01 -4.58 2.76
N HIS A 144 -17.72 -5.07 1.57
CA HIS A 144 -18.58 -4.96 0.42
C HIS A 144 -19.96 -5.60 0.65
N LYS A 145 -20.00 -6.84 1.16
CA LYS A 145 -21.27 -7.56 1.45
C LYS A 145 -22.17 -6.78 2.41
N LYS A 146 -21.57 -6.13 3.44
CA LYS A 146 -22.35 -5.43 4.49
C LYS A 146 -22.75 -4.02 4.08
N PHE A 147 -21.93 -3.31 3.29
CA PHE A 147 -22.05 -1.87 3.10
C PHE A 147 -21.93 -1.44 1.65
N GLY A 148 -21.55 -2.32 0.72
CA GLY A 148 -21.46 -2.03 -0.71
C GLY A 148 -22.83 -1.90 -1.36
N LYS A 149 -22.84 -1.26 -2.53
CA LYS A 149 -24.04 -0.99 -3.32
C LYS A 149 -23.98 -1.63 -4.71
N LEU A 150 -22.80 -1.68 -5.32
CA LEU A 150 -22.58 -2.30 -6.63
C LEU A 150 -22.39 -3.81 -6.49
N THR A 151 -22.41 -4.52 -7.61
CA THR A 151 -22.07 -5.96 -7.61
C THR A 151 -20.58 -6.15 -7.39
N TRP A 152 -20.19 -7.26 -6.78
CA TRP A 152 -18.79 -7.62 -6.55
C TRP A 152 -17.96 -7.58 -7.85
N ALA A 153 -18.51 -8.13 -8.94
CA ALA A 153 -17.85 -8.12 -10.23
C ALA A 153 -17.53 -6.69 -10.73
N HIS A 154 -18.47 -5.76 -10.59
CA HIS A 154 -18.24 -4.36 -10.98
C HIS A 154 -17.13 -3.68 -10.17
N VAL A 155 -17.01 -4.03 -8.88
CA VAL A 155 -16.03 -3.42 -7.98
C VAL A 155 -14.62 -3.95 -8.26
N ILE A 156 -14.47 -5.24 -8.61
CA ILE A 156 -13.16 -5.85 -8.91
C ILE A 156 -12.69 -5.57 -10.33
N GLU A 157 -13.59 -5.40 -11.27
CA GLU A 157 -13.28 -5.34 -12.72
C GLU A 157 -12.19 -4.31 -13.08
N PRO A 158 -12.15 -3.08 -12.52
CA PRO A 158 -11.07 -2.14 -12.82
C PRO A 158 -9.68 -2.68 -12.48
N ALA A 159 -9.51 -3.32 -11.32
CA ALA A 159 -8.24 -3.91 -10.91
C ALA A 159 -7.86 -5.09 -11.81
N ARG A 160 -8.83 -5.93 -12.19
CA ARG A 160 -8.62 -7.03 -13.14
C ARG A 160 -8.16 -6.53 -14.51
N LEU A 161 -8.73 -5.42 -14.99
CA LEU A 161 -8.32 -4.81 -16.25
C LEU A 161 -6.92 -4.22 -16.17
N LEU A 162 -6.54 -3.55 -15.08
CA LEU A 162 -5.17 -3.08 -14.85
C LEU A 162 -4.17 -4.25 -14.87
N ALA A 163 -4.49 -5.37 -14.21
CA ALA A 163 -3.65 -6.55 -14.21
C ALA A 163 -3.54 -7.21 -15.59
N LYS A 164 -4.66 -7.27 -16.34
CA LYS A 164 -4.72 -7.92 -17.67
C LYS A 164 -4.02 -7.10 -18.74
N ASN A 165 -4.26 -5.80 -18.76
CA ASN A 165 -3.83 -4.92 -19.86
C ASN A 165 -2.48 -4.27 -19.58
N GLY A 166 -1.99 -4.36 -18.34
CA GLY A 166 -0.81 -3.61 -17.87
C GLY A 166 -1.13 -2.15 -17.58
N PHE A 167 -0.16 -1.47 -17.02
CA PHE A 167 -0.20 -0.04 -16.70
C PHE A 167 1.23 0.54 -16.80
N PRO A 168 1.40 1.85 -17.02
CA PRO A 168 2.72 2.48 -17.02
C PRO A 168 3.37 2.36 -15.62
N ALA A 169 4.57 1.76 -15.57
CA ALA A 169 5.35 1.72 -14.35
C ALA A 169 5.76 3.14 -13.92
N SER A 170 5.60 3.46 -12.65
CA SER A 170 6.11 4.71 -12.11
C SER A 170 7.62 4.61 -11.86
N GLN A 171 8.33 5.73 -11.93
CA GLN A 171 9.76 5.79 -11.57
C GLN A 171 10.02 5.21 -10.16
N ARG A 172 9.12 5.43 -9.22
CA ARG A 172 9.19 4.84 -7.88
C ARG A 172 9.15 3.31 -7.95
N MET A 173 8.25 2.74 -8.75
CA MET A 173 8.14 1.29 -8.92
C MET A 173 9.41 0.71 -9.54
N GLU A 174 9.97 1.35 -10.55
CA GLU A 174 11.24 0.94 -11.17
C GLU A 174 12.38 0.90 -10.15
N ILE A 175 12.54 1.95 -9.34
CA ILE A 175 13.57 2.01 -8.29
C ILE A 175 13.37 0.89 -7.26
N ILE A 176 12.13 0.69 -6.78
CA ILE A 176 11.85 -0.34 -5.78
C ILE A 176 12.11 -1.73 -6.33
N LEU A 177 11.68 -2.03 -7.55
CA LEU A 177 11.96 -3.32 -8.20
C LEU A 177 13.45 -3.54 -8.37
N ALA A 178 14.21 -2.55 -8.84
CA ALA A 178 15.65 -2.64 -8.98
C ALA A 178 16.35 -2.98 -7.66
N LEU A 179 15.93 -2.35 -6.56
CA LEU A 179 16.47 -2.65 -5.22
C LEU A 179 16.15 -4.07 -4.73
N GLN A 180 15.07 -4.68 -5.22
CA GLN A 180 14.64 -6.03 -4.81
C GLN A 180 15.23 -7.13 -5.69
N VAL A 181 15.86 -6.84 -6.82
CA VAL A 181 16.46 -7.83 -7.74
C VAL A 181 17.34 -8.85 -7.02
N PRO A 182 18.28 -8.48 -6.11
CA PRO A 182 19.14 -9.46 -5.45
C PRO A 182 18.36 -10.46 -4.59
N ILE A 183 17.24 -10.04 -3.98
CA ILE A 183 16.37 -10.90 -3.19
C ILE A 183 15.52 -11.78 -4.11
N MET A 184 14.95 -11.20 -5.16
CA MET A 184 14.11 -11.93 -6.13
C MET A 184 14.87 -13.05 -6.83
N LYS A 185 16.16 -12.86 -7.13
CA LYS A 185 17.03 -13.88 -7.73
C LYS A 185 17.23 -15.11 -6.84
N GLN A 186 17.00 -15.00 -5.52
CA GLN A 186 17.09 -16.15 -4.60
C GLN A 186 15.86 -17.07 -4.70
N PHE A 187 14.78 -16.62 -5.32
CA PHE A 187 13.52 -17.34 -5.47
C PHE A 187 13.17 -17.49 -6.95
N PRO A 188 13.47 -18.63 -7.58
CA PRO A 188 13.33 -18.83 -9.03
C PRO A 188 11.96 -18.49 -9.59
N GLU A 189 10.87 -18.85 -8.89
CA GLU A 189 9.51 -18.55 -9.34
C GLU A 189 9.20 -17.05 -9.27
N THR A 190 9.72 -16.33 -8.28
CA THR A 190 9.61 -14.88 -8.19
C THR A 190 10.40 -14.20 -9.31
N ALA A 191 11.65 -14.65 -9.52
CA ALA A 191 12.51 -14.14 -10.59
C ALA A 191 11.87 -14.32 -11.97
N LYS A 192 11.27 -15.50 -12.23
CA LYS A 192 10.57 -15.78 -13.48
C LYS A 192 9.42 -14.82 -13.76
N VAL A 193 8.70 -14.38 -12.72
CA VAL A 193 7.56 -13.47 -12.86
C VAL A 193 8.01 -12.02 -13.02
N PHE A 194 8.98 -11.57 -12.24
CA PHE A 194 9.32 -10.15 -12.13
C PHE A 194 10.57 -9.72 -12.91
N LEU A 195 11.46 -10.65 -13.23
CA LEU A 195 12.77 -10.31 -13.83
C LEU A 195 12.89 -10.66 -15.31
N HIS A 196 11.83 -11.03 -16.02
CA HIS A 196 11.72 -11.31 -17.46
C HIS A 196 13.02 -11.10 -18.27
N GLY A 197 14.01 -11.99 -18.09
CA GLY A 197 15.28 -11.91 -18.84
C GLY A 197 16.24 -10.82 -18.40
N ALA A 198 16.06 -10.20 -17.27
CA ALA A 198 17.09 -9.37 -16.63
C ALA A 198 18.16 -10.31 -16.04
N GLU A 199 19.22 -10.57 -16.79
CA GLU A 199 20.46 -11.19 -16.32
C GLU A 199 21.25 -10.26 -15.38
#